data_a4e616cdc041b48e36570cbb234a1f55
#
_entry.id   a4e616cdc041b48e36570cbb234a1f55
#
_cell.length_a   1.000
_cell.length_b   1.000
_cell.length_c   1.000
_cell.angle_alpha   90.00
_cell.angle_beta   90.00
_cell.angle_gamma   90.00
#
_symmetry.space_group_name_H-M   'P 1'
#
loop_
_entity.id
_entity.type
_entity.pdbx_description
1 polymer ?
#
loop_
_entity_poly.entity_id
_entity_poly.type
_entity_poly.pdbx_seq_one_letter_code
_entity_poly.pdbx_strand_id
1 'polypeptide(L)'
;RDVSGPIINEGKTVVVISCSIHSTEIVASQMSMQLAYELASANDADTLSILRNTILILIPSPNPDGIDIVANWYRKTLGTPQEGTAPPELYHHYAGHDDNRDWFMMNLKETKAVTRLLWKEWFPQIVYDVHQQGANGSRFFMPPFYDPPNPHISPLLLRQVGLVGHKMAADVTAAGFKGILTNALYDTWWHGGFRTAPYYHNAIGILTEA
;
A
#
# COMPACT_ATOMS: atom_id res chain seq x y z
N ARG A 1 0.78 2.55 -26.07
CA ARG A 1 2.19 3.01 -26.13
C ARG A 1 2.74 2.92 -24.72
N ASP A 2 3.89 2.30 -24.56
CA ASP A 2 4.64 2.36 -23.31
C ASP A 2 5.18 3.79 -23.14
N VAL A 3 4.71 4.48 -22.11
CA VAL A 3 5.12 5.86 -21.80
C VAL A 3 6.09 5.90 -20.61
N SER A 4 6.34 4.76 -19.94
CA SER A 4 7.17 4.69 -18.75
C SER A 4 8.64 5.01 -19.03
N GLY A 5 9.19 4.47 -20.12
CA GLY A 5 10.61 4.64 -20.45
C GLY A 5 11.08 6.09 -20.53
N PRO A 6 10.43 6.97 -21.31
CA PRO A 6 10.80 8.38 -21.37
C PRO A 6 10.72 9.11 -20.03
N ILE A 7 9.68 8.80 -19.23
CA ILE A 7 9.46 9.46 -17.93
C ILE A 7 10.46 8.99 -16.87
N ILE A 8 10.80 7.70 -16.85
CA ILE A 8 11.81 7.15 -15.93
C ILE A 8 13.18 7.80 -16.21
N ASN A 9 13.49 8.08 -17.46
CA ASN A 9 14.74 8.73 -17.84
C ASN A 9 14.91 10.18 -17.35
N GLU A 10 13.87 10.78 -16.78
CA GLU A 10 13.97 12.08 -16.10
C GLU A 10 14.78 11.99 -14.79
N GLY A 11 15.09 10.80 -14.30
CA GLY A 11 15.89 10.58 -13.10
C GLY A 11 15.18 10.90 -11.79
N LYS A 12 13.85 11.01 -11.82
CA LYS A 12 13.02 11.23 -10.63
C LYS A 12 12.80 9.93 -9.86
N THR A 13 12.59 10.04 -8.55
CA THR A 13 12.21 8.90 -7.71
C THR A 13 10.80 8.44 -8.06
N VAL A 14 10.66 7.16 -8.38
CA VAL A 14 9.35 6.55 -8.61
C VAL A 14 8.81 5.99 -7.29
N VAL A 15 7.63 6.44 -6.91
CA VAL A 15 6.90 6.01 -5.73
C VAL A 15 5.56 5.43 -6.15
N VAL A 16 5.27 4.22 -5.70
CA VAL A 16 3.96 3.59 -5.89
C VAL A 16 3.23 3.57 -4.55
N ILE A 17 1.99 4.05 -4.54
CA ILE A 17 1.07 3.92 -3.40
C ILE A 17 -0.08 3.03 -3.83
N SER A 18 -0.27 1.92 -3.13
CA SER A 18 -1.35 0.96 -3.34
C SER A 18 -2.29 0.96 -2.15
N CYS A 19 -3.59 1.01 -2.41
CA CYS A 19 -4.63 1.14 -1.41
C CYS A 19 -5.63 -0.01 -1.54
N SER A 20 -6.19 -0.49 -0.41
CA SER A 20 -7.29 -1.46 -0.37
C SER A 20 -7.05 -2.74 -1.20
N ILE A 21 -5.87 -3.34 -1.04
CA ILE A 21 -5.62 -4.71 -1.52
C ILE A 21 -6.60 -5.69 -0.84
N HIS A 22 -6.90 -5.46 0.44
CA HIS A 22 -8.03 -6.06 1.13
C HIS A 22 -9.24 -5.13 1.04
N SER A 23 -10.24 -5.51 0.31
CA SER A 23 -11.38 -4.63 -0.03
C SER A 23 -12.32 -4.32 1.13
N THR A 24 -12.24 -5.07 2.23
CA THR A 24 -12.94 -4.74 3.50
C THR A 24 -12.28 -3.59 4.24
N GLU A 25 -11.06 -3.20 3.89
CA GLU A 25 -10.29 -2.09 4.42
C GLU A 25 -10.59 -0.82 3.60
N ILE A 26 -11.83 -0.34 3.70
CA ILE A 26 -12.45 0.62 2.78
C ILE A 26 -11.85 2.02 2.80
N VAL A 27 -11.22 2.43 3.89
CA VAL A 27 -10.73 3.80 4.07
C VAL A 27 -9.62 4.14 3.08
N ALA A 28 -8.74 3.18 2.79
CA ALA A 28 -7.59 3.42 1.93
C ALA A 28 -7.98 3.79 0.49
N SER A 29 -8.93 3.07 -0.12
CA SER A 29 -9.40 3.39 -1.48
C SER A 29 -10.12 4.73 -1.53
N GLN A 30 -10.89 5.08 -0.51
CA GLN A 30 -11.57 6.38 -0.41
C GLN A 30 -10.56 7.52 -0.23
N MET A 31 -9.60 7.35 0.67
CA MET A 31 -8.52 8.31 0.91
C MET A 31 -7.70 8.56 -0.36
N SER A 32 -7.47 7.54 -1.17
CA SER A 32 -6.69 7.67 -2.40
C SER A 32 -7.26 8.68 -3.39
N MET A 33 -8.58 8.80 -3.46
CA MET A 33 -9.25 9.78 -4.34
C MET A 33 -9.05 11.20 -3.82
N GLN A 34 -9.11 11.39 -2.50
CA GLN A 34 -8.83 12.67 -1.87
C GLN A 34 -7.35 13.05 -2.06
N LEU A 35 -6.44 12.12 -1.83
CA LEU A 35 -5.01 12.32 -2.05
C LEU A 35 -4.70 12.75 -3.50
N ALA A 36 -5.30 12.06 -4.48
CA ALA A 36 -5.16 12.41 -5.89
C ALA A 36 -5.62 13.85 -6.18
N TYR A 37 -6.76 14.25 -5.63
CA TYR A 37 -7.28 15.60 -5.77
C TYR A 37 -6.36 16.64 -5.11
N GLU A 38 -5.94 16.41 -3.88
CA GLU A 38 -5.07 17.33 -3.13
C GLU A 38 -3.73 17.54 -3.85
N LEU A 39 -3.11 16.47 -4.32
CA LEU A 39 -1.85 16.56 -5.06
C LEU A 39 -2.03 17.26 -6.42
N ALA A 40 -3.11 16.97 -7.15
CA ALA A 40 -3.37 17.58 -8.47
C ALA A 40 -3.73 19.06 -8.38
N SER A 41 -4.30 19.51 -7.25
CA SER A 41 -4.70 20.90 -7.02
C SER A 41 -3.71 21.68 -6.14
N ALA A 42 -2.61 21.07 -5.71
CA ALA A 42 -1.63 21.69 -4.84
C ALA A 42 -0.99 22.93 -5.47
N ASN A 43 -0.82 23.97 -4.67
CA ASN A 43 -0.16 25.21 -5.05
C ASN A 43 0.90 25.68 -4.04
N ASP A 44 1.09 24.94 -2.95
CA ASP A 44 2.13 25.20 -1.97
C ASP A 44 3.51 24.72 -2.44
N ALA A 45 4.56 25.38 -1.96
CA ALA A 45 5.92 25.16 -2.43
C ALA A 45 6.44 23.74 -2.12
N ASP A 46 6.06 23.18 -0.97
CA ASP A 46 6.57 21.90 -0.50
C ASP A 46 5.98 20.76 -1.34
N THR A 47 4.65 20.72 -1.52
CA THR A 47 3.99 19.73 -2.37
C THR A 47 4.45 19.82 -3.82
N LEU A 48 4.57 21.04 -4.36
CA LEU A 48 5.09 21.24 -5.72
C LEU A 48 6.55 20.78 -5.85
N SER A 49 7.38 20.95 -4.82
CA SER A 49 8.74 20.43 -4.80
C SER A 49 8.76 18.89 -4.85
N ILE A 50 7.90 18.24 -4.09
CA ILE A 50 7.76 16.77 -4.12
C ILE A 50 7.36 16.31 -5.53
N LEU A 51 6.32 16.89 -6.12
CA LEU A 51 5.80 16.53 -7.44
C LEU A 51 6.81 16.77 -8.57
N ARG A 52 7.67 17.78 -8.44
CA ARG A 52 8.75 18.03 -9.43
C ARG A 52 9.85 16.99 -9.39
N ASN A 53 10.09 16.37 -8.23
CA ASN A 53 11.20 15.44 -8.01
C ASN A 53 10.76 13.97 -7.91
N THR A 54 9.46 13.70 -7.97
CA THR A 54 8.89 12.38 -7.77
C THR A 54 7.90 12.05 -8.89
N ILE A 55 7.92 10.81 -9.35
CA ILE A 55 6.87 10.22 -10.16
C ILE A 55 5.99 9.42 -9.21
N LEU A 56 4.77 9.86 -8.98
CA LEU A 56 3.83 9.15 -8.14
C LEU A 56 2.88 8.32 -8.98
N ILE A 57 2.82 7.03 -8.69
CA ILE A 57 1.83 6.10 -9.24
C ILE A 57 0.89 5.72 -8.10
N LEU A 58 -0.37 6.10 -8.24
CA LEU A 58 -1.40 5.79 -7.27
C LEU A 58 -2.31 4.70 -7.81
N ILE A 59 -2.42 3.61 -7.06
CA ILE A 59 -3.31 2.47 -7.33
C ILE A 59 -4.44 2.52 -6.27
N PRO A 60 -5.63 3.03 -6.61
CA PRO A 60 -6.73 3.16 -5.66
C PRO A 60 -7.22 1.82 -5.10
N SER A 61 -7.16 0.78 -5.91
CA SER A 61 -7.34 -0.61 -5.48
C SER A 61 -6.72 -1.56 -6.50
N PRO A 62 -5.81 -2.44 -6.09
CA PRO A 62 -5.36 -3.53 -6.93
C PRO A 62 -6.36 -4.68 -7.00
N ASN A 63 -7.45 -4.64 -6.19
CA ASN A 63 -8.48 -5.66 -6.09
C ASN A 63 -9.88 -5.10 -6.42
N PRO A 64 -10.19 -4.81 -7.69
CA PRO A 64 -11.49 -4.24 -8.08
C PRO A 64 -12.66 -5.18 -7.85
N ASP A 65 -12.49 -6.49 -8.06
CA ASP A 65 -13.53 -7.50 -7.79
C ASP A 65 -13.94 -7.46 -6.32
N GLY A 66 -12.97 -7.40 -5.42
CA GLY A 66 -13.23 -7.32 -3.99
C GLY A 66 -13.98 -6.04 -3.59
N ILE A 67 -13.67 -4.90 -4.20
CA ILE A 67 -14.42 -3.65 -3.97
C ILE A 67 -15.89 -3.84 -4.36
N ASP A 68 -16.17 -4.46 -5.50
CA ASP A 68 -17.54 -4.75 -5.93
C ASP A 68 -18.25 -5.71 -4.98
N ILE A 69 -17.59 -6.78 -4.55
CA ILE A 69 -18.12 -7.75 -3.59
C ILE A 69 -18.53 -7.04 -2.29
N VAL A 70 -17.64 -6.25 -1.71
CA VAL A 70 -17.88 -5.55 -0.43
C VAL A 70 -18.98 -4.50 -0.59
N ALA A 71 -18.93 -3.68 -1.64
CA ALA A 71 -19.92 -2.64 -1.87
C ALA A 71 -21.32 -3.22 -2.11
N ASN A 72 -21.42 -4.30 -2.87
CA ASN A 72 -22.71 -4.96 -3.14
C ASN A 72 -23.26 -5.67 -1.90
N TRP A 73 -22.39 -6.28 -1.09
CA TRP A 73 -22.79 -6.86 0.19
C TRP A 73 -23.33 -5.79 1.14
N TYR A 74 -22.62 -4.68 1.29
CA TYR A 74 -23.08 -3.57 2.13
C TYR A 74 -24.45 -3.05 1.69
N ARG A 75 -24.64 -2.77 0.38
CA ARG A 75 -25.93 -2.32 -0.15
C ARG A 75 -27.05 -3.30 0.10
N LYS A 76 -26.78 -4.60 -0.05
CA LYS A 76 -27.75 -5.68 0.20
C LYS A 76 -28.15 -5.81 1.65
N THR A 77 -27.23 -5.52 2.58
CA THR A 77 -27.43 -5.73 4.00
C THR A 77 -27.80 -4.45 4.76
N LEU A 78 -27.86 -3.33 4.08
CA LEU A 78 -28.19 -2.02 4.67
C LEU A 78 -29.51 -2.09 5.44
N GLY A 79 -29.51 -1.64 6.71
CA GLY A 79 -30.66 -1.69 7.60
C GLY A 79 -30.99 -3.07 8.16
N THR A 80 -30.14 -4.07 7.96
CA THR A 80 -30.30 -5.43 8.52
C THR A 80 -29.26 -5.70 9.62
N PRO A 81 -29.42 -6.78 10.42
CA PRO A 81 -28.39 -7.18 11.41
C PRO A 81 -27.02 -7.54 10.78
N GLN A 82 -26.96 -7.73 9.46
CA GLN A 82 -25.72 -8.03 8.74
C GLN A 82 -25.02 -6.78 8.20
N GLU A 83 -25.58 -5.60 8.38
CA GLU A 83 -24.93 -4.34 7.97
C GLU A 83 -23.55 -4.21 8.61
N GLY A 84 -22.52 -3.91 7.80
CA GLY A 84 -21.15 -3.77 8.25
C GLY A 84 -20.41 -5.07 8.54
N THR A 85 -21.05 -6.24 8.33
CA THR A 85 -20.34 -7.53 8.41
C THR A 85 -19.55 -7.80 7.15
N ALA A 86 -18.52 -8.66 7.26
CA ALA A 86 -17.78 -9.13 6.10
C ALA A 86 -18.69 -9.91 5.14
N PRO A 87 -18.52 -9.79 3.81
CA PRO A 87 -19.24 -10.59 2.84
C PRO A 87 -18.86 -12.07 2.99
N PRO A 88 -19.78 -13.00 2.62
CA PRO A 88 -19.52 -14.44 2.69
C PRO A 88 -18.50 -14.91 1.64
N GLU A 89 -18.26 -14.11 0.62
CA GLU A 89 -17.29 -14.36 -0.45
C GLU A 89 -16.19 -13.31 -0.42
N LEU A 90 -14.98 -13.75 -0.52
CA LEU A 90 -13.72 -13.02 -0.67
C LEU A 90 -12.79 -13.90 -1.52
N TYR A 91 -11.88 -13.40 -2.28
CA TYR A 91 -11.40 -12.02 -2.43
C TYR A 91 -11.80 -11.49 -3.81
N HIS A 92 -11.91 -12.38 -4.83
CA HIS A 92 -12.22 -12.08 -6.22
C HIS A 92 -13.48 -12.87 -6.65
N HIS A 93 -14.13 -12.43 -7.73
CA HIS A 93 -15.26 -13.16 -8.30
C HIS A 93 -14.90 -14.56 -8.85
N TYR A 94 -13.61 -14.79 -9.15
CA TYR A 94 -13.14 -16.04 -9.75
C TYR A 94 -12.23 -16.87 -8.85
N ALA A 95 -11.76 -16.32 -7.73
CA ALA A 95 -10.87 -17.02 -6.81
C ALA A 95 -11.03 -16.50 -5.37
N GLY A 96 -11.10 -17.41 -4.41
CA GLY A 96 -11.09 -17.11 -2.98
C GLY A 96 -9.69 -16.97 -2.41
N HIS A 97 -8.67 -16.72 -3.24
CA HIS A 97 -7.29 -16.56 -2.82
C HIS A 97 -6.98 -15.08 -2.54
N ASP A 98 -6.36 -14.82 -1.38
CA ASP A 98 -5.91 -13.48 -0.98
C ASP A 98 -4.76 -13.02 -1.88
N ASP A 99 -4.95 -11.90 -2.56
CA ASP A 99 -3.92 -11.30 -3.40
C ASP A 99 -2.72 -10.80 -2.59
N ASN A 100 -2.88 -10.47 -1.32
CA ASN A 100 -1.75 -10.20 -0.41
C ASN A 100 -1.07 -11.49 0.11
N ARG A 101 -1.30 -12.62 -0.52
CA ARG A 101 -0.62 -13.91 -0.33
C ARG A 101 -0.07 -14.49 -1.63
N ASP A 102 -0.16 -13.75 -2.72
CA ASP A 102 0.13 -14.24 -4.07
C ASP A 102 1.45 -13.70 -4.68
N TRP A 103 2.20 -12.88 -3.96
CA TRP A 103 3.35 -12.12 -4.50
C TRP A 103 4.59 -12.96 -4.85
N PHE A 104 4.62 -14.22 -4.49
CA PHE A 104 5.64 -15.17 -4.93
C PHE A 104 5.15 -16.13 -6.02
N MET A 105 3.83 -16.40 -6.06
CA MET A 105 3.23 -17.31 -7.03
C MET A 105 2.71 -16.58 -8.26
N MET A 106 2.14 -15.39 -8.07
CA MET A 106 1.55 -14.56 -9.12
C MET A 106 0.51 -15.32 -9.94
N ASN A 107 -0.41 -16.01 -9.28
CA ASN A 107 -1.47 -16.78 -9.92
C ASN A 107 -2.63 -15.90 -10.36
N LEU A 108 -2.94 -14.87 -9.57
CA LEU A 108 -4.05 -13.94 -9.82
C LEU A 108 -3.73 -12.96 -10.96
N LYS A 109 -4.77 -12.50 -11.63
CA LYS A 109 -4.65 -11.51 -12.72
C LYS A 109 -4.16 -10.17 -12.19
N GLU A 110 -4.63 -9.80 -11.02
CA GLU A 110 -4.34 -8.56 -10.31
C GLU A 110 -2.86 -8.49 -9.91
N THR A 111 -2.34 -9.53 -9.26
CA THR A 111 -0.92 -9.60 -8.88
C THR A 111 -0.01 -9.63 -10.11
N LYS A 112 -0.41 -10.31 -11.19
CA LYS A 112 0.32 -10.27 -12.48
C LYS A 112 0.37 -8.87 -13.06
N ALA A 113 -0.76 -8.14 -13.05
CA ALA A 113 -0.84 -6.79 -13.61
C ALA A 113 0.04 -5.81 -12.82
N VAL A 114 -0.07 -5.83 -11.48
CA VAL A 114 0.73 -4.97 -10.61
C VAL A 114 2.21 -5.34 -10.67
N THR A 115 2.56 -6.63 -10.70
CA THR A 115 3.95 -7.08 -10.86
C THR A 115 4.55 -6.57 -12.17
N ARG A 116 3.80 -6.61 -13.26
CA ARG A 116 4.25 -6.06 -14.53
C ARG A 116 4.51 -4.56 -14.43
N LEU A 117 3.58 -3.81 -13.84
CA LEU A 117 3.75 -2.37 -13.60
C LEU A 117 5.02 -2.09 -12.79
N LEU A 118 5.21 -2.81 -11.67
CA LEU A 118 6.32 -2.56 -10.76
C LEU A 118 7.68 -2.96 -11.36
N TRP A 119 7.78 -4.19 -11.87
CA TRP A 119 9.09 -4.81 -12.14
C TRP A 119 9.46 -4.91 -13.63
N LYS A 120 8.59 -4.45 -14.53
CA LYS A 120 8.85 -4.42 -15.97
C LYS A 120 8.67 -3.05 -16.61
N GLU A 121 7.87 -2.18 -15.98
CA GLU A 121 7.52 -0.89 -16.58
C GLU A 121 8.11 0.29 -15.80
N TRP A 122 7.98 0.34 -14.46
CA TRP A 122 8.31 1.54 -13.69
C TRP A 122 9.50 1.45 -12.75
N PHE A 123 9.86 0.27 -12.26
CA PHE A 123 11.00 0.03 -11.36
C PHE A 123 11.05 0.99 -10.16
N PRO A 124 10.00 1.04 -9.33
CA PRO A 124 9.90 2.02 -8.26
C PRO A 124 10.99 1.84 -7.20
N GLN A 125 11.43 2.94 -6.63
CA GLN A 125 12.33 2.94 -5.47
C GLN A 125 11.56 2.74 -4.17
N ILE A 126 10.28 3.14 -4.13
CA ILE A 126 9.40 2.99 -2.96
C ILE A 126 8.07 2.40 -3.40
N VAL A 127 7.63 1.36 -2.69
CA VAL A 127 6.28 0.79 -2.82
C VAL A 127 5.61 0.84 -1.45
N TYR A 128 4.51 1.55 -1.39
CA TYR A 128 3.75 1.76 -0.16
C TYR A 128 2.39 1.07 -0.25
N ASP A 129 2.15 0.15 0.66
CA ASP A 129 0.92 -0.65 0.80
C ASP A 129 0.10 -0.11 1.97
N VAL A 130 -1.08 0.44 1.68
CA VAL A 130 -1.93 1.09 2.67
C VAL A 130 -3.04 0.14 3.10
N HIS A 131 -3.01 -0.24 4.38
CA HIS A 131 -3.96 -1.13 5.02
C HIS A 131 -4.77 -0.43 6.11
N GLN A 132 -5.77 -1.15 6.61
CA GLN A 132 -6.59 -0.75 7.74
C GLN A 132 -6.74 -1.93 8.70
N GLN A 133 -6.31 -1.73 9.94
CA GLN A 133 -6.43 -2.73 10.99
C GLN A 133 -7.81 -2.69 11.68
N GLY A 134 -8.08 -3.70 12.52
CA GLY A 134 -9.31 -3.74 13.31
C GLY A 134 -9.37 -2.67 14.41
N ALA A 135 -10.57 -2.40 14.90
CA ALA A 135 -10.87 -1.32 15.85
C ALA A 135 -10.10 -1.37 17.20
N ASN A 136 -9.50 -2.50 17.53
CA ASN A 136 -8.72 -2.70 18.76
C ASN A 136 -7.23 -2.46 18.59
N GLY A 137 -6.77 -2.10 17.38
CA GLY A 137 -5.38 -1.81 17.08
C GLY A 137 -4.94 -0.41 17.52
N SER A 138 -3.70 -0.05 17.17
CA SER A 138 -3.22 1.33 17.27
C SER A 138 -3.99 2.23 16.31
N ARG A 139 -3.91 3.55 16.49
CA ARG A 139 -4.54 4.47 15.53
C ARG A 139 -3.83 4.49 14.19
N PHE A 140 -2.53 4.32 14.22
CA PHE A 140 -1.74 4.23 13.00
C PHE A 140 -0.45 3.46 13.29
N PHE A 141 -0.29 2.33 12.64
CA PHE A 141 0.89 1.49 12.70
C PHE A 141 1.74 1.67 11.46
N MET A 142 3.03 1.80 11.63
CA MET A 142 3.97 2.03 10.53
C MET A 142 5.36 1.46 10.83
N PRO A 143 6.23 1.31 9.82
CA PRO A 143 7.59 0.83 10.04
C PRO A 143 8.42 1.79 10.93
N PRO A 144 9.56 1.32 11.47
CA PRO A 144 10.12 -0.02 11.32
C PRO A 144 9.37 -1.05 12.12
N PHE A 145 9.46 -2.31 11.67
CA PHE A 145 8.84 -3.46 12.32
C PHE A 145 9.85 -4.15 13.24
N TYR A 146 9.34 -4.80 14.29
CA TYR A 146 10.14 -5.63 15.19
C TYR A 146 9.90 -7.10 14.84
N ASP A 147 10.67 -7.60 13.90
CA ASP A 147 10.79 -9.01 13.58
C ASP A 147 12.06 -9.20 12.74
N PRO A 148 12.82 -10.28 12.91
CA PRO A 148 14.00 -10.48 12.10
C PRO A 148 13.61 -10.58 10.62
N PRO A 149 14.18 -9.72 9.76
CA PRO A 149 13.92 -9.79 8.34
C PRO A 149 14.62 -10.98 7.71
N ASN A 150 14.22 -11.35 6.49
CA ASN A 150 14.92 -12.36 5.73
C ASN A 150 16.39 -11.95 5.53
N PRO A 151 17.36 -12.84 5.81
CA PRO A 151 18.79 -12.51 5.77
C PRO A 151 19.32 -12.18 4.37
N HIS A 152 18.57 -12.47 3.32
CA HIS A 152 18.92 -12.11 1.95
C HIS A 152 18.52 -10.69 1.56
N ILE A 153 17.80 -9.97 2.42
CA ILE A 153 17.47 -8.56 2.19
C ILE A 153 18.67 -7.69 2.55
N SER A 154 18.96 -6.71 1.68
CA SER A 154 20.05 -5.76 1.94
C SER A 154 19.85 -5.03 3.27
N PRO A 155 20.84 -5.00 4.16
CA PRO A 155 20.76 -4.23 5.40
C PRO A 155 20.51 -2.73 5.16
N LEU A 156 20.93 -2.19 4.02
CA LEU A 156 20.68 -0.80 3.66
C LEU A 156 19.19 -0.53 3.46
N LEU A 157 18.47 -1.42 2.78
CA LEU A 157 17.02 -1.29 2.61
C LEU A 157 16.30 -1.23 3.95
N LEU A 158 16.67 -2.07 4.90
CA LEU A 158 16.07 -2.08 6.23
C LEU A 158 16.29 -0.76 6.97
N ARG A 159 17.50 -0.15 6.81
CA ARG A 159 17.78 1.17 7.36
C ARG A 159 16.92 2.25 6.71
N GLN A 160 16.73 2.17 5.40
CA GLN A 160 15.89 3.11 4.66
C GLN A 160 14.40 2.97 5.02
N VAL A 161 13.89 1.76 5.19
CA VAL A 161 12.53 1.52 5.72
C VAL A 161 12.37 2.17 7.09
N GLY A 162 13.35 2.00 7.98
CA GLY A 162 13.34 2.65 9.30
C GLY A 162 13.38 4.17 9.20
N LEU A 163 14.21 4.73 8.32
CA LEU A 163 14.31 6.17 8.11
C LEU A 163 12.98 6.78 7.67
N VAL A 164 12.34 6.18 6.67
CA VAL A 164 11.04 6.66 6.15
C VAL A 164 9.95 6.50 7.21
N GLY A 165 9.87 5.34 7.85
CA GLY A 165 8.85 5.08 8.86
C GLY A 165 8.95 6.00 10.07
N HIS A 166 10.15 6.23 10.60
CA HIS A 166 10.35 7.18 11.69
C HIS A 166 10.05 8.62 11.28
N LYS A 167 10.34 9.00 10.03
CA LYS A 167 9.98 10.34 9.53
C LYS A 167 8.46 10.49 9.46
N MET A 168 7.75 9.49 8.93
CA MET A 168 6.28 9.48 8.92
C MET A 168 5.72 9.59 10.35
N ALA A 169 6.23 8.79 11.29
CA ALA A 169 5.79 8.83 12.68
C ALA A 169 6.03 10.19 13.33
N ALA A 170 7.18 10.82 13.06
CA ALA A 170 7.51 12.15 13.57
C ALA A 170 6.55 13.21 13.02
N ASP A 171 6.24 13.19 11.73
CA ASP A 171 5.36 14.17 11.08
C ASP A 171 3.93 14.07 11.61
N VAL A 172 3.39 12.85 11.67
CA VAL A 172 2.03 12.59 12.16
C VAL A 172 1.91 12.99 13.65
N THR A 173 2.96 12.71 14.44
CA THR A 173 3.01 13.13 15.86
C THR A 173 3.11 14.66 15.99
N ALA A 174 3.95 15.30 15.18
CA ALA A 174 4.07 16.76 15.18
C ALA A 174 2.77 17.46 14.76
N ALA A 175 1.98 16.83 13.89
CA ALA A 175 0.63 17.28 13.53
C ALA A 175 -0.41 17.07 14.64
N GLY A 176 -0.03 16.52 15.80
CA GLY A 176 -0.89 16.37 16.97
C GLY A 176 -1.69 15.06 17.02
N PHE A 177 -1.49 14.15 16.08
CA PHE A 177 -2.15 12.83 16.11
C PHE A 177 -1.55 11.95 17.22
N LYS A 178 -2.39 11.12 17.81
CA LYS A 178 -2.05 10.20 18.91
C LYS A 178 -2.27 8.74 18.50
N GLY A 179 -1.65 7.81 19.22
CA GLY A 179 -1.81 6.38 18.97
C GLY A 179 -0.96 5.88 17.81
N ILE A 180 0.16 6.56 17.53
CA ILE A 180 1.13 6.15 16.52
C ILE A 180 2.02 5.04 17.09
N LEU A 181 2.14 3.94 16.37
CA LEU A 181 2.92 2.77 16.77
C LEU A 181 3.98 2.46 15.72
N THR A 182 5.23 2.33 16.17
CA THR A 182 6.36 1.80 15.42
C THR A 182 7.04 0.71 16.23
N ASN A 183 7.94 -0.04 15.64
CA ASN A 183 8.70 -1.11 16.32
C ASN A 183 7.81 -2.19 16.96
N ALA A 184 6.61 -2.42 16.41
CA ALA A 184 5.76 -3.52 16.81
C ALA A 184 6.07 -4.78 15.99
N LEU A 185 5.66 -5.94 16.53
CA LEU A 185 5.83 -7.22 15.87
C LEU A 185 5.00 -7.28 14.60
N TYR A 186 5.65 -7.52 13.48
CA TYR A 186 5.02 -7.68 12.17
C TYR A 186 5.95 -8.48 11.25
N ASP A 187 5.42 -9.51 10.60
CA ASP A 187 6.21 -10.40 9.75
C ASP A 187 6.86 -9.65 8.57
N THR A 188 8.18 -9.68 8.52
CA THR A 188 9.01 -9.13 7.45
C THR A 188 9.87 -10.17 6.75
N TRP A 189 9.71 -11.43 7.12
CA TRP A 189 10.45 -12.55 6.54
C TRP A 189 9.80 -13.10 5.27
N TRP A 190 8.49 -13.24 5.29
CA TRP A 190 7.76 -13.95 4.26
C TRP A 190 7.59 -13.13 2.98
N HIS A 191 7.94 -13.75 1.85
CA HIS A 191 7.99 -13.10 0.53
C HIS A 191 6.65 -13.05 -0.22
N GLY A 192 5.60 -13.63 0.30
CA GLY A 192 4.28 -13.67 -0.35
C GLY A 192 3.40 -12.44 -0.07
N GLY A 193 3.81 -11.55 0.83
CA GLY A 193 3.13 -10.29 1.11
C GLY A 193 3.62 -9.13 0.24
N PHE A 194 2.71 -8.23 -0.12
CA PHE A 194 3.04 -7.08 -0.95
C PHE A 194 4.10 -6.16 -0.30
N ARG A 195 4.03 -5.98 1.01
CA ARG A 195 4.99 -5.19 1.79
C ARG A 195 6.44 -5.64 1.69
N THR A 196 6.66 -6.95 1.52
CA THR A 196 7.99 -7.55 1.50
C THR A 196 8.51 -7.85 0.11
N ALA A 197 7.63 -8.05 -0.87
CA ALA A 197 8.01 -8.29 -2.25
C ALA A 197 9.00 -7.24 -2.82
N PRO A 198 8.85 -5.93 -2.55
CA PRO A 198 9.79 -4.91 -3.01
C PRO A 198 11.22 -5.11 -2.54
N TYR A 199 11.44 -5.68 -1.36
CA TYR A 199 12.80 -5.89 -0.81
C TYR A 199 13.65 -6.79 -1.70
N TYR A 200 13.05 -7.74 -2.39
CA TYR A 200 13.72 -8.66 -3.31
C TYR A 200 13.99 -8.04 -4.68
N HIS A 201 13.54 -6.81 -4.89
CA HIS A 201 13.76 -5.99 -6.09
C HIS A 201 14.54 -4.71 -5.77
N ASN A 202 15.27 -4.66 -4.66
CA ASN A 202 16.04 -3.50 -4.19
C ASN A 202 15.19 -2.22 -4.03
N ALA A 203 13.91 -2.36 -3.70
CA ALA A 203 12.98 -1.26 -3.44
C ALA A 203 12.56 -1.24 -1.98
N ILE A 204 12.29 -0.04 -1.46
CA ILE A 204 11.76 0.17 -0.11
C ILE A 204 10.29 -0.26 -0.11
N GLY A 205 9.97 -1.29 0.66
CA GLY A 205 8.59 -1.70 0.94
C GLY A 205 8.09 -1.06 2.22
N ILE A 206 6.95 -0.41 2.18
CA ILE A 206 6.30 0.20 3.34
C ILE A 206 4.91 -0.37 3.46
N LEU A 207 4.50 -0.69 4.68
CA LEU A 207 3.12 -0.99 5.03
C LEU A 207 2.72 -0.11 6.19
N THR A 208 1.50 0.38 6.16
CA THR A 208 0.86 1.01 7.31
C THR A 208 -0.51 0.40 7.53
N GLU A 209 -0.93 0.42 8.78
CA GLU A 209 -2.27 0.01 9.24
C GLU A 209 -2.93 1.18 9.97
N ALA A 210 -4.07 1.65 9.48
CA ALA A 210 -4.82 2.77 10.07
C ALA A 210 -6.03 2.29 10.89
#